data_b36215a4f8d24a788843f1baf1bd535c
#
_entry.id   b36215a4f8d24a788843f1baf1bd535c
#
_cell.length_a   1.000
_cell.length_b   1.000
_cell.length_c   1.000
_cell.angle_alpha   90.00
_cell.angle_beta   90.00
_cell.angle_gamma   90.00
#
_symmetry.space_group_name_H-M   'P 1'
#
loop_
_entity.id
_entity.type
_entity.pdbx_description
1 polymer ?
#
loop_
_entity_poly.entity_id
_entity_poly.type
_entity_poly.pdbx_seq_one_letter_code
_entity_poly.pdbx_strand_id
1 'polypeptide(L)'
;MGIQAAEISAILKEQIKNFGQEAEVAEVGRVLSVGDGIARVHGLDNCQAGEMVEFPGGIMGMALNLETDNVGIVIFGDDRSIKEGDVVKRTNSIVDVPAGDALLGRVVDGLGNPIDGKGPIKAAERRVADVKAPGIIPRRSVHEPMATGIKAIDAMIPIGRGQRELIIGDRQTGKTAVALDAILNQKSYNEAAGSDESKKLYCIYVAIGQKRSTVAQLVKKLEETGAIEYTIIVAATASDPAPMQFLAPYSATAMAEYFRDNGRHALIVFDDLSKQAVAYRQMSLLLRRPPGREAYPGDVFYLHSRLLERAAKLNADNGSGSLTALPIIETQAGDVSAYIPTNVISITDGQIFLETDLFFQGVRPAVNTGLSVSRVGSSAQTNAMKSVAGPVKLELAQYREMAAFAQFGSDLDASTQRLLNRGARLTELMKQPQYSPLTNAEIVCVIFAGTQGYLDKLPVKDVGRFERGLLSHLRTNHQDLLEYLTTEDPKIKGEAEKKIRAALDDFSAAFA
;
A
#
# COMPACT_ATOMS: atom_id res chain seq x y z
N MET A 1 8.08 5.33 76.25
CA MET A 1 6.67 5.54 75.83
C MET A 1 6.28 4.33 75.00
N GLY A 2 5.45 3.46 75.56
CA GLY A 2 5.00 2.25 74.88
C GLY A 2 3.84 2.60 73.95
N ILE A 3 3.90 2.22 72.66
CA ILE A 3 2.82 2.30 71.70
C ILE A 3 1.67 1.47 72.29
N GLN A 4 0.50 2.07 72.47
CA GLN A 4 -0.67 1.39 72.98
C GLN A 4 -1.19 0.34 72.04
N ALA A 5 -1.62 -0.81 72.53
CA ALA A 5 -2.16 -1.92 71.71
C ALA A 5 -3.28 -1.52 70.78
N ALA A 6 -4.00 -0.42 71.08
CA ALA A 6 -5.03 0.17 70.27
C ALA A 6 -4.48 0.84 68.97
N GLU A 7 -3.30 1.47 69.04
CA GLU A 7 -2.63 2.10 67.91
C GLU A 7 -2.06 1.06 66.93
N ILE A 8 -1.50 -0.04 67.47
CA ILE A 8 -1.03 -1.17 66.67
C ILE A 8 -2.21 -1.84 65.96
N SER A 9 -3.35 -2.00 66.64
CA SER A 9 -4.56 -2.57 66.04
C SER A 9 -5.17 -1.66 64.97
N ALA A 10 -5.08 -0.31 65.11
CA ALA A 10 -5.53 0.64 64.13
C ALA A 10 -4.63 0.62 62.85
N ILE A 11 -3.31 0.59 63.05
CA ILE A 11 -2.33 0.52 61.93
C ILE A 11 -2.48 -0.82 61.20
N LEU A 12 -2.64 -1.94 61.90
CA LEU A 12 -2.89 -3.25 61.27
C LEU A 12 -4.21 -3.30 60.53
N LYS A 13 -5.29 -2.70 61.06
CA LYS A 13 -6.59 -2.61 60.37
C LYS A 13 -6.51 -1.73 59.14
N GLU A 14 -5.74 -0.66 59.17
CA GLU A 14 -5.52 0.22 58.03
C GLU A 14 -4.65 -0.45 56.96
N GLN A 15 -3.61 -1.16 57.35
CA GLN A 15 -2.79 -1.99 56.45
C GLN A 15 -3.59 -3.15 55.85
N ILE A 16 -4.44 -3.83 56.61
CA ILE A 16 -5.31 -4.90 56.09
C ILE A 16 -6.39 -4.33 55.15
N LYS A 17 -6.90 -3.13 55.42
CA LYS A 17 -7.86 -2.45 54.55
C LYS A 17 -7.25 -1.97 53.24
N ASN A 18 -5.99 -1.53 53.31
CA ASN A 18 -5.21 -1.15 52.13
C ASN A 18 -4.69 -2.40 51.37
N PHE A 19 -4.44 -3.52 52.05
CA PHE A 19 -4.04 -4.78 51.42
C PHE A 19 -5.15 -5.37 50.53
N GLY A 20 -6.41 -5.01 50.76
CA GLY A 20 -7.53 -5.41 49.92
C GLY A 20 -7.86 -4.43 48.76
N GLN A 21 -7.20 -3.27 48.73
CA GLN A 21 -7.39 -2.28 47.64
C GLN A 21 -6.17 -2.11 46.71
N GLU A 22 -5.05 -2.75 47.00
CA GLU A 22 -3.85 -2.73 46.19
C GLU A 22 -3.46 -4.14 45.76
N ALA A 23 -4.31 -4.83 45.06
CA ALA A 23 -3.90 -6.05 44.40
C ALA A 23 -4.59 -6.22 43.05
N GLU A 24 -4.56 -5.25 42.20
CA GLU A 24 -4.12 -5.55 40.85
C GLU A 24 -2.59 -5.69 40.92
N VAL A 25 -2.13 -6.82 41.38
CA VAL A 25 -0.73 -7.20 41.24
C VAL A 25 -0.52 -7.42 39.78
N ALA A 26 -0.07 -6.36 39.08
CA ALA A 26 0.44 -6.51 37.74
C ALA A 26 1.48 -7.63 37.80
N GLU A 27 1.21 -8.73 37.10
CA GLU A 27 2.15 -9.85 37.02
C GLU A 27 3.46 -9.30 36.46
N VAL A 28 4.54 -9.51 37.21
CA VAL A 28 5.85 -8.97 36.88
C VAL A 28 6.80 -10.12 36.59
N GLY A 29 7.60 -9.92 35.54
CA GLY A 29 8.70 -10.82 35.21
C GLY A 29 10.06 -10.18 35.48
N ARG A 30 11.11 -10.96 35.31
CA ARG A 30 12.50 -10.50 35.37
C ARG A 30 13.24 -10.86 34.10
N VAL A 31 14.00 -9.91 33.59
CA VAL A 31 14.86 -10.10 32.43
C VAL A 31 15.94 -11.12 32.75
N LEU A 32 15.98 -12.20 31.97
CA LEU A 32 17.04 -13.23 32.06
C LEU A 32 18.22 -12.86 31.13
N SER A 33 17.92 -12.33 29.96
CA SER A 33 18.90 -11.86 28.99
C SER A 33 18.29 -10.82 28.08
N VAL A 34 19.10 -9.88 27.58
CA VAL A 34 18.68 -8.84 26.64
C VAL A 34 19.79 -8.56 25.64
N GLY A 35 19.43 -8.31 24.40
CA GLY A 35 20.34 -7.92 23.31
C GLY A 35 19.66 -8.00 21.94
N ASP A 36 20.14 -7.19 21.02
CA ASP A 36 19.68 -7.12 19.62
C ASP A 36 18.16 -6.90 19.48
N GLY A 37 17.56 -6.15 20.41
CA GLY A 37 16.12 -5.85 20.39
C GLY A 37 15.24 -6.99 20.93
N ILE A 38 15.81 -8.01 21.53
CA ILE A 38 15.11 -9.16 22.14
C ILE A 38 15.43 -9.24 23.62
N ALA A 39 14.42 -9.52 24.45
CA ALA A 39 14.58 -9.91 25.84
C ALA A 39 13.95 -11.28 26.09
N ARG A 40 14.58 -12.06 26.97
CA ARG A 40 13.98 -13.25 27.57
C ARG A 40 13.61 -12.93 29.00
N VAL A 41 12.37 -13.17 29.36
CA VAL A 41 11.81 -12.77 30.64
C VAL A 41 11.19 -13.98 31.33
N HIS A 42 11.51 -14.18 32.58
CA HIS A 42 10.93 -15.21 33.45
C HIS A 42 9.83 -14.63 34.33
N GLY A 43 8.82 -15.42 34.66
CA GLY A 43 7.75 -15.04 35.59
C GLY A 43 6.55 -14.29 34.98
N LEU A 44 6.38 -14.38 33.68
CA LEU A 44 5.20 -13.89 32.94
C LEU A 44 4.32 -15.06 32.50
N ASP A 45 3.93 -15.94 33.44
CA ASP A 45 3.33 -17.24 33.15
C ASP A 45 1.95 -17.14 32.45
N ASN A 46 1.21 -16.06 32.70
CA ASN A 46 -0.11 -15.82 32.09
C ASN A 46 -0.07 -14.85 30.90
N CYS A 47 1.12 -14.45 30.42
CA CYS A 47 1.27 -13.55 29.28
C CYS A 47 0.79 -14.22 27.99
N GLN A 48 0.10 -13.45 27.18
CA GLN A 48 -0.40 -13.92 25.87
C GLN A 48 0.54 -13.51 24.74
N ALA A 49 0.55 -14.28 23.65
CA ALA A 49 1.26 -13.88 22.44
C ALA A 49 0.65 -12.61 21.86
N GLY A 50 1.49 -11.63 21.51
CA GLY A 50 1.06 -10.30 21.06
C GLY A 50 0.72 -9.32 22.20
N GLU A 51 0.83 -9.73 23.46
CA GLU A 51 0.62 -8.86 24.61
C GLU A 51 1.78 -7.88 24.77
N MET A 52 1.45 -6.63 25.08
CA MET A 52 2.41 -5.59 25.41
C MET A 52 2.92 -5.74 26.81
N VAL A 53 4.20 -5.48 26.99
CA VAL A 53 4.87 -5.41 28.28
C VAL A 53 5.67 -4.12 28.39
N GLU A 54 5.89 -3.66 29.62
CA GLU A 54 6.63 -2.43 29.91
C GLU A 54 7.92 -2.76 30.65
N PHE A 55 9.04 -2.31 30.09
CA PHE A 55 10.36 -2.33 30.69
C PHE A 55 10.63 -1.04 31.48
N PRO A 56 11.67 -1.02 32.35
CA PRO A 56 12.08 0.22 33.01
C PRO A 56 12.31 1.38 32.00
N GLY A 57 11.92 2.58 32.43
CA GLY A 57 12.01 3.77 31.58
C GLY A 57 10.88 3.93 30.56
N GLY A 58 9.82 3.12 30.66
CA GLY A 58 8.66 3.20 29.77
C GLY A 58 8.90 2.59 28.38
N ILE A 59 9.93 1.77 28.22
CA ILE A 59 10.21 1.07 26.97
C ILE A 59 9.20 -0.05 26.80
N MET A 60 8.52 -0.06 25.67
CA MET A 60 7.51 -1.08 25.36
C MET A 60 8.11 -2.27 24.65
N GLY A 61 7.57 -3.44 24.91
CA GLY A 61 7.87 -4.67 24.18
C GLY A 61 6.62 -5.49 23.93
N MET A 62 6.74 -6.51 23.10
CA MET A 62 5.65 -7.43 22.77
C MET A 62 6.10 -8.88 22.95
N ALA A 63 5.29 -9.66 23.63
CA ALA A 63 5.52 -11.10 23.79
C ALA A 63 5.31 -11.81 22.43
N LEU A 64 6.31 -12.53 21.97
CA LEU A 64 6.26 -13.22 20.68
C LEU A 64 6.45 -14.74 20.79
N ASN A 65 7.35 -15.21 21.69
CA ASN A 65 7.54 -16.61 22.00
C ASN A 65 7.12 -16.90 23.44
N LEU A 66 6.22 -17.87 23.63
CA LEU A 66 5.84 -18.37 24.94
C LEU A 66 6.51 -19.73 25.12
N GLU A 67 7.55 -19.78 25.97
CA GLU A 67 8.28 -21.00 26.31
C GLU A 67 7.89 -21.44 27.71
N THR A 68 8.25 -22.65 28.10
CA THR A 68 7.82 -23.25 29.42
C THR A 68 8.33 -22.44 30.59
N ASP A 69 9.50 -21.85 30.49
CA ASP A 69 10.23 -21.20 31.59
C ASP A 69 10.55 -19.73 31.34
N ASN A 70 10.28 -19.24 30.14
CA ASN A 70 10.50 -17.85 29.79
C ASN A 70 9.59 -17.39 28.63
N VAL A 71 9.49 -16.07 28.51
CA VAL A 71 8.79 -15.41 27.39
C VAL A 71 9.83 -14.64 26.57
N GLY A 72 9.86 -14.93 25.28
CA GLY A 72 10.65 -14.17 24.30
C GLY A 72 9.91 -12.90 23.88
N ILE A 73 10.49 -11.75 24.18
CA ILE A 73 9.89 -10.43 23.98
C ILE A 73 10.71 -9.66 22.97
N VAL A 74 10.03 -9.03 22.00
CA VAL A 74 10.63 -8.07 21.08
C VAL A 74 10.46 -6.66 21.62
N ILE A 75 11.52 -5.84 21.53
CA ILE A 75 11.59 -4.52 22.16
C ILE A 75 11.34 -3.43 21.10
N PHE A 76 10.41 -2.53 21.37
CA PHE A 76 10.08 -1.38 20.51
C PHE A 76 10.86 -0.12 20.91
N GLY A 77 12.18 -0.19 20.99
CA GLY A 77 13.00 0.93 21.40
C GLY A 77 14.47 0.56 21.56
N ASP A 78 15.22 1.44 22.21
CA ASP A 78 16.63 1.22 22.53
C ASP A 78 16.73 0.27 23.74
N ASP A 79 17.29 -0.92 23.52
CA ASP A 79 17.46 -1.96 24.54
C ASP A 79 18.69 -1.74 25.44
N ARG A 80 19.54 -0.76 25.13
CA ARG A 80 20.80 -0.52 25.86
C ARG A 80 20.62 -0.14 27.33
N SER A 81 19.45 0.41 27.67
CA SER A 81 19.12 0.78 29.05
C SER A 81 18.54 -0.37 29.86
N ILE A 82 18.16 -1.48 29.23
CA ILE A 82 17.59 -2.66 29.89
C ILE A 82 18.72 -3.60 30.32
N LYS A 83 18.62 -4.14 31.53
CA LYS A 83 19.63 -5.01 32.12
C LYS A 83 19.02 -6.33 32.58
N GLU A 84 19.86 -7.34 32.72
CA GLU A 84 19.51 -8.58 33.40
C GLU A 84 19.02 -8.30 34.81
N GLY A 85 17.94 -8.98 35.24
CA GLY A 85 17.29 -8.77 36.51
C GLY A 85 16.28 -7.63 36.58
N ASP A 86 16.20 -6.78 35.56
CA ASP A 86 15.20 -5.72 35.51
C ASP A 86 13.78 -6.29 35.54
N VAL A 87 12.88 -5.52 36.15
CA VAL A 87 11.48 -5.88 36.29
C VAL A 87 10.69 -5.48 35.04
N VAL A 88 9.96 -6.43 34.50
CA VAL A 88 9.07 -6.23 33.34
C VAL A 88 7.62 -6.39 33.80
N LYS A 89 6.77 -5.47 33.45
CA LYS A 89 5.34 -5.46 33.82
C LYS A 89 4.47 -5.85 32.65
N ARG A 90 3.48 -6.71 32.87
CA ARG A 90 2.40 -6.97 31.94
C ARG A 90 1.50 -5.72 31.81
N THR A 91 1.03 -5.44 30.63
CA THR A 91 0.01 -4.40 30.42
C THR A 91 -1.40 -4.99 30.32
N ASN A 92 -1.54 -6.31 30.25
CA ASN A 92 -2.80 -7.02 29.99
C ASN A 92 -3.52 -6.54 28.70
N SER A 93 -2.82 -5.90 27.79
CA SER A 93 -3.36 -5.42 26.52
C SER A 93 -2.56 -5.96 25.33
N ILE A 94 -3.27 -6.41 24.33
CA ILE A 94 -2.68 -6.75 23.03
C ILE A 94 -2.26 -5.47 22.33
N VAL A 95 -1.20 -5.51 21.51
CA VAL A 95 -0.73 -4.37 20.72
C VAL A 95 -1.88 -3.71 19.99
N ASP A 96 -2.15 -2.46 20.31
CA ASP A 96 -3.15 -1.62 19.67
C ASP A 96 -2.58 -0.27 19.22
N VAL A 97 -3.26 0.40 18.33
CA VAL A 97 -2.84 1.67 17.74
C VAL A 97 -4.01 2.65 17.66
N PRO A 98 -3.73 3.97 17.65
CA PRO A 98 -4.77 4.96 17.45
C PRO A 98 -5.37 4.82 16.05
N ALA A 99 -6.67 5.07 15.92
CA ALA A 99 -7.39 5.09 14.66
C ALA A 99 -8.40 6.24 14.62
N GLY A 100 -8.65 6.76 13.44
CA GLY A 100 -9.60 7.86 13.22
C GLY A 100 -9.06 8.95 12.30
N ASP A 101 -9.93 9.91 12.01
CA ASP A 101 -9.64 11.03 11.10
C ASP A 101 -8.52 11.96 11.62
N ALA A 102 -8.28 11.97 12.93
CA ALA A 102 -7.20 12.76 13.54
C ALA A 102 -5.78 12.34 13.09
N LEU A 103 -5.65 11.16 12.49
CA LEU A 103 -4.40 10.67 11.91
C LEU A 103 -4.11 11.21 10.50
N LEU A 104 -5.12 11.75 9.81
CA LEU A 104 -4.95 12.31 8.46
C LEU A 104 -4.00 13.51 8.52
N GLY A 105 -3.07 13.55 7.59
CA GLY A 105 -2.03 14.58 7.54
C GLY A 105 -0.87 14.38 8.53
N ARG A 106 -0.84 13.25 9.25
CA ARG A 106 0.15 12.97 10.28
C ARG A 106 1.16 11.90 9.84
N VAL A 107 2.35 11.99 10.42
CA VAL A 107 3.40 10.98 10.28
C VAL A 107 3.60 10.33 11.65
N VAL A 108 3.41 9.02 11.71
CA VAL A 108 3.49 8.23 12.95
C VAL A 108 4.48 7.07 12.80
N ASP A 109 4.93 6.56 13.95
CA ASP A 109 5.73 5.33 14.00
C ASP A 109 4.87 4.05 13.96
N GLY A 110 5.50 2.89 14.07
CA GLY A 110 4.81 1.59 14.07
C GLY A 110 3.86 1.35 15.25
N LEU A 111 3.92 2.14 16.31
CA LEU A 111 3.00 2.13 17.44
C LEU A 111 1.93 3.22 17.35
N GLY A 112 1.96 4.03 16.30
CA GLY A 112 1.03 5.14 16.10
C GLY A 112 1.39 6.41 16.86
N ASN A 113 2.62 6.51 17.41
CA ASN A 113 3.09 7.73 18.04
C ASN A 113 3.48 8.76 16.98
N PRO A 114 3.12 10.05 17.13
CA PRO A 114 3.49 11.08 16.17
C PRO A 114 4.99 11.33 16.17
N ILE A 115 5.58 11.41 14.97
CA ILE A 115 7.00 11.71 14.75
C ILE A 115 7.21 12.94 13.86
N ASP A 116 6.14 13.67 13.58
CA ASP A 116 6.12 14.86 12.70
C ASP A 116 6.29 16.20 13.43
N GLY A 117 6.43 16.16 14.75
CA GLY A 117 6.56 17.36 15.55
C GLY A 117 5.28 18.21 15.71
N LYS A 118 4.14 17.72 15.22
CA LYS A 118 2.85 18.44 15.26
C LYS A 118 2.04 18.20 16.55
N GLY A 119 2.67 17.61 17.58
CA GLY A 119 2.04 17.34 18.87
C GLY A 119 1.23 16.04 18.92
N PRO A 120 0.60 15.74 20.09
CA PRO A 120 -0.11 14.49 20.30
C PRO A 120 -1.38 14.38 19.43
N ILE A 121 -1.74 13.14 19.10
CA ILE A 121 -2.92 12.82 18.30
C ILE A 121 -4.06 12.43 19.24
N LYS A 122 -5.19 13.14 19.14
CA LYS A 122 -6.44 12.76 19.83
C LYS A 122 -7.25 11.83 18.92
N ALA A 123 -6.94 10.55 18.96
CA ALA A 123 -7.63 9.56 18.15
C ALA A 123 -9.06 9.31 18.65
N ALA A 124 -9.94 8.98 17.72
CA ALA A 124 -11.34 8.65 18.02
C ALA A 124 -11.45 7.32 18.79
N GLU A 125 -10.63 6.36 18.43
CA GLU A 125 -10.59 5.02 19.04
C GLU A 125 -9.18 4.41 18.95
N ARG A 126 -8.97 3.29 19.64
CA ARG A 126 -7.79 2.43 19.47
C ARG A 126 -8.22 1.10 18.88
N ARG A 127 -7.40 0.55 18.01
CA ARG A 127 -7.66 -0.72 17.34
C ARG A 127 -6.49 -1.67 17.52
N VAL A 128 -6.79 -2.94 17.77
CA VAL A 128 -5.78 -3.99 17.83
C VAL A 128 -5.05 -4.07 16.48
N ALA A 129 -3.74 -4.09 16.51
CA ALA A 129 -2.90 -4.01 15.31
C ALA A 129 -3.02 -5.27 14.43
N ASP A 130 -3.01 -6.46 15.03
CA ASP A 130 -3.12 -7.74 14.31
C ASP A 130 -4.44 -8.42 14.65
N VAL A 131 -5.40 -8.31 13.74
CA VAL A 131 -6.74 -8.89 13.85
C VAL A 131 -7.01 -9.84 12.68
N LYS A 132 -7.94 -10.75 12.89
CA LYS A 132 -8.39 -11.66 11.84
C LYS A 132 -9.06 -10.89 10.70
N ALA A 133 -8.72 -11.23 9.46
CA ALA A 133 -9.35 -10.67 8.26
C ALA A 133 -10.87 -10.93 8.23
N PRO A 134 -11.65 -10.08 7.55
CA PRO A 134 -13.07 -10.32 7.32
C PRO A 134 -13.32 -11.71 6.73
N GLY A 135 -14.34 -12.39 7.24
CA GLY A 135 -14.76 -13.70 6.72
C GLY A 135 -15.33 -13.64 5.30
N ILE A 136 -15.79 -14.77 4.79
CA ILE A 136 -16.33 -14.87 3.42
C ILE A 136 -17.65 -14.10 3.28
N ILE A 137 -18.54 -14.20 4.25
CA ILE A 137 -19.88 -13.62 4.18
C ILE A 137 -19.90 -12.08 4.14
N PRO A 138 -19.06 -11.36 4.92
CA PRO A 138 -19.00 -9.90 4.85
C PRO A 138 -18.44 -9.34 3.55
N ARG A 139 -17.81 -10.16 2.70
CA ARG A 139 -17.14 -9.70 1.48
C ARG A 139 -18.11 -9.60 0.30
N ARG A 140 -17.81 -8.66 -0.57
CA ARG A 140 -18.38 -8.53 -1.92
C ARG A 140 -17.27 -8.59 -2.95
N SER A 141 -17.57 -9.13 -4.13
CA SER A 141 -16.62 -9.10 -5.26
C SER A 141 -16.27 -7.66 -5.64
N VAL A 142 -15.00 -7.43 -5.94
CA VAL A 142 -14.48 -6.13 -6.38
C VAL A 142 -15.11 -5.73 -7.73
N HIS A 143 -15.70 -4.55 -7.80
CA HIS A 143 -16.43 -4.05 -8.98
C HIS A 143 -16.33 -2.54 -9.18
N GLU A 144 -15.75 -1.81 -8.25
CA GLU A 144 -15.57 -0.36 -8.34
C GLU A 144 -14.12 -0.05 -8.70
N PRO A 145 -13.85 0.82 -9.70
CA PRO A 145 -12.49 1.18 -10.09
C PRO A 145 -11.78 1.98 -8.99
N MET A 146 -10.49 1.70 -8.83
CA MET A 146 -9.54 2.54 -8.10
C MET A 146 -8.54 3.10 -9.12
N ALA A 147 -8.80 4.29 -9.63
CA ALA A 147 -8.00 4.91 -10.66
C ALA A 147 -6.61 5.31 -10.14
N THR A 148 -5.56 4.83 -10.78
CA THR A 148 -4.19 5.20 -10.47
C THR A 148 -3.75 6.49 -11.18
N GLY A 149 -4.44 6.86 -12.25
CA GLY A 149 -4.07 7.97 -13.12
C GLY A 149 -2.90 7.65 -14.04
N ILE A 150 -2.47 6.39 -14.10
CA ILE A 150 -1.38 5.90 -14.95
C ILE A 150 -1.99 5.13 -16.12
N LYS A 151 -1.79 5.64 -17.33
CA LYS A 151 -2.38 5.07 -18.56
C LYS A 151 -2.17 3.57 -18.71
N ALA A 152 -0.94 3.12 -18.54
CA ALA A 152 -0.57 1.73 -18.68
C ALA A 152 -1.27 0.80 -17.68
N ILE A 153 -1.49 1.28 -16.47
CA ILE A 153 -2.13 0.50 -15.39
C ILE A 153 -3.63 0.52 -15.56
N ASP A 154 -4.24 1.69 -15.62
CA ASP A 154 -5.71 1.83 -15.65
C ASP A 154 -6.32 1.18 -16.90
N ALA A 155 -5.60 1.19 -18.04
CA ALA A 155 -6.05 0.55 -19.25
C ALA A 155 -5.82 -0.97 -19.29
N MET A 156 -4.65 -1.46 -18.82
CA MET A 156 -4.25 -2.85 -19.07
C MET A 156 -4.25 -3.73 -17.83
N ILE A 157 -4.09 -3.14 -16.64
CA ILE A 157 -3.97 -3.85 -15.36
C ILE A 157 -4.83 -3.11 -14.32
N PRO A 158 -6.14 -2.99 -14.56
CA PRO A 158 -7.01 -2.16 -13.73
C PRO A 158 -7.09 -2.69 -12.31
N ILE A 159 -7.12 -1.76 -11.36
CA ILE A 159 -7.22 -2.04 -9.93
C ILE A 159 -8.60 -1.61 -9.45
N GLY A 160 -9.24 -2.46 -8.67
CA GLY A 160 -10.54 -2.16 -8.06
C GLY A 160 -10.44 -1.89 -6.55
N ARG A 161 -11.42 -1.19 -6.02
CA ARG A 161 -11.55 -0.90 -4.59
C ARG A 161 -11.77 -2.19 -3.80
N GLY A 162 -10.81 -2.54 -2.95
CA GLY A 162 -10.79 -3.79 -2.19
C GLY A 162 -9.88 -4.88 -2.77
N GLN A 163 -9.19 -4.60 -3.89
CA GLN A 163 -8.24 -5.50 -4.51
C GLN A 163 -6.86 -5.40 -3.86
N ARG A 164 -6.11 -6.50 -3.93
CA ARG A 164 -4.69 -6.55 -3.58
C ARG A 164 -3.89 -6.68 -4.87
N GLU A 165 -3.19 -5.64 -5.27
CA GLU A 165 -2.38 -5.64 -6.49
C GLU A 165 -0.92 -5.42 -6.13
N LEU A 166 -0.08 -6.40 -6.43
CA LEU A 166 1.35 -6.39 -6.14
C LEU A 166 2.09 -5.47 -7.12
N ILE A 167 2.97 -4.62 -6.63
CA ILE A 167 3.95 -3.90 -7.43
C ILE A 167 5.30 -4.57 -7.20
N ILE A 168 5.88 -5.15 -8.24
CA ILE A 168 7.09 -5.98 -8.14
C ILE A 168 8.12 -5.58 -9.18
N GLY A 169 9.38 -5.58 -8.82
CA GLY A 169 10.50 -5.28 -9.70
C GLY A 169 11.80 -5.01 -8.94
N ASP A 170 12.89 -4.86 -9.68
CA ASP A 170 14.19 -4.59 -9.12
C ASP A 170 14.29 -3.20 -8.48
N ARG A 171 15.39 -2.96 -7.78
CA ARG A 171 15.66 -1.67 -7.17
C ARG A 171 15.66 -0.55 -8.23
N GLN A 172 15.07 0.60 -7.89
CA GLN A 172 15.00 1.80 -8.75
C GLN A 172 14.22 1.65 -10.07
N THR A 173 13.35 0.67 -10.21
CA THR A 173 12.47 0.51 -11.39
C THR A 173 11.22 1.39 -11.37
N GLY A 174 11.02 2.18 -10.32
CA GLY A 174 9.88 3.09 -10.19
C GLY A 174 8.69 2.56 -9.38
N LYS A 175 8.88 1.51 -8.56
CA LYS A 175 7.79 0.92 -7.73
C LYS A 175 7.12 1.96 -6.84
N THR A 176 7.91 2.69 -6.06
CA THR A 176 7.42 3.78 -5.19
C THR A 176 6.74 4.89 -5.98
N ALA A 177 7.26 5.21 -7.18
CA ALA A 177 6.68 6.23 -8.05
C ALA A 177 5.26 5.86 -8.50
N VAL A 178 5.03 4.62 -8.90
CA VAL A 178 3.69 4.10 -9.26
C VAL A 178 2.72 4.20 -8.09
N ALA A 179 3.13 3.77 -6.91
CA ALA A 179 2.31 3.84 -5.71
C ALA A 179 1.99 5.29 -5.31
N LEU A 180 2.97 6.18 -5.42
CA LEU A 180 2.80 7.59 -5.10
C LEU A 180 1.87 8.29 -6.09
N ASP A 181 1.99 8.02 -7.39
CA ASP A 181 1.09 8.56 -8.41
C ASP A 181 -0.35 8.10 -8.17
N ALA A 182 -0.58 6.86 -7.75
CA ALA A 182 -1.89 6.37 -7.34
C ALA A 182 -2.49 7.16 -6.18
N ILE A 183 -1.66 7.54 -5.18
CA ILE A 183 -2.09 8.40 -4.06
C ILE A 183 -2.41 9.81 -4.57
N LEU A 184 -1.53 10.41 -5.36
CA LEU A 184 -1.70 11.78 -5.87
C LEU A 184 -2.95 11.91 -6.73
N ASN A 185 -3.30 10.88 -7.50
CA ASN A 185 -4.48 10.88 -8.35
C ASN A 185 -5.79 10.98 -7.56
N GLN A 186 -5.82 10.58 -6.30
CA GLN A 186 -7.05 10.60 -5.50
C GLN A 186 -7.50 12.02 -5.13
N LYS A 187 -6.63 13.03 -5.24
CA LYS A 187 -6.96 14.42 -4.92
C LYS A 187 -8.17 14.91 -5.70
N SER A 188 -8.13 14.79 -7.02
CA SER A 188 -9.21 15.25 -7.90
C SER A 188 -10.52 14.51 -7.64
N TYR A 189 -10.47 13.20 -7.37
CA TYR A 189 -11.65 12.41 -7.04
C TYR A 189 -12.23 12.78 -5.67
N ASN A 190 -11.39 13.02 -4.67
CA ASN A 190 -11.83 13.43 -3.34
C ASN A 190 -12.43 14.84 -3.35
N GLU A 191 -11.85 15.76 -4.12
CA GLU A 191 -12.40 17.12 -4.31
C GLU A 191 -13.75 17.06 -5.04
N ALA A 192 -13.89 16.24 -6.08
CA ALA A 192 -15.14 16.05 -6.81
C ALA A 192 -16.23 15.38 -5.95
N ALA A 193 -15.86 14.54 -5.00
CA ALA A 193 -16.79 13.91 -4.06
C ALA A 193 -17.40 14.92 -3.05
N GLY A 194 -16.74 16.07 -2.82
CA GLY A 194 -17.20 17.09 -1.90
C GLY A 194 -17.45 16.56 -0.48
N SER A 195 -18.71 16.56 -0.03
CA SER A 195 -19.10 16.05 1.28
C SER A 195 -19.50 14.56 1.28
N ASP A 196 -19.49 13.91 0.12
CA ASP A 196 -19.89 12.49 0.02
C ASP A 196 -18.73 11.58 0.40
N GLU A 197 -18.64 11.23 1.67
CA GLU A 197 -17.61 10.37 2.24
C GLU A 197 -17.56 8.96 1.62
N SER A 198 -18.69 8.49 1.07
CA SER A 198 -18.77 7.17 0.42
C SER A 198 -18.03 7.09 -0.92
N LYS A 199 -17.61 8.23 -1.49
CA LYS A 199 -16.87 8.30 -2.75
C LYS A 199 -15.39 8.59 -2.55
N LYS A 200 -15.02 9.17 -1.41
CA LYS A 200 -13.62 9.52 -1.10
C LYS A 200 -12.76 8.28 -0.91
N LEU A 201 -11.48 8.43 -1.19
CA LEU A 201 -10.46 7.43 -0.91
C LEU A 201 -9.39 8.03 -0.02
N TYR A 202 -9.23 7.48 1.17
CA TYR A 202 -8.18 7.83 2.11
C TYR A 202 -6.96 6.96 1.90
N CYS A 203 -5.77 7.50 2.03
CA CYS A 203 -4.55 6.79 1.71
C CYS A 203 -3.71 6.57 2.98
N ILE A 204 -3.05 5.43 3.05
CA ILE A 204 -2.08 5.11 4.08
C ILE A 204 -0.81 4.65 3.37
N TYR A 205 0.30 5.35 3.63
CA TYR A 205 1.61 4.96 3.12
C TYR A 205 2.46 4.40 4.25
N VAL A 206 2.92 3.17 4.09
CA VAL A 206 3.75 2.48 5.07
C VAL A 206 5.18 2.41 4.56
N ALA A 207 6.07 3.21 5.14
CA ALA A 207 7.50 3.18 4.86
C ALA A 207 8.18 2.15 5.76
N ILE A 208 8.70 1.07 5.18
CA ILE A 208 9.29 -0.05 5.91
C ILE A 208 10.78 -0.13 5.54
N GLY A 209 11.65 0.08 6.53
CA GLY A 209 13.09 -0.04 6.34
C GLY A 209 13.69 0.95 5.33
N GLN A 210 13.02 2.04 5.04
CA GLN A 210 13.50 3.08 4.15
C GLN A 210 14.45 4.06 4.88
N LYS A 211 15.27 4.76 4.11
CA LYS A 211 16.10 5.86 4.65
C LYS A 211 15.21 7.01 5.12
N ARG A 212 15.53 7.63 6.24
CA ARG A 212 14.81 8.82 6.76
C ARG A 212 14.71 9.95 5.74
N SER A 213 15.78 10.16 4.96
CA SER A 213 15.78 11.18 3.89
C SER A 213 14.75 10.88 2.79
N THR A 214 14.56 9.62 2.44
CA THR A 214 13.56 9.20 1.44
C THR A 214 12.14 9.46 1.96
N VAL A 215 11.88 9.12 3.22
CA VAL A 215 10.58 9.38 3.86
C VAL A 215 10.32 10.89 3.95
N ALA A 216 11.33 11.69 4.32
CA ALA A 216 11.19 13.14 4.38
C ALA A 216 10.86 13.75 3.01
N GLN A 217 11.48 13.29 1.94
CA GLN A 217 11.18 13.72 0.56
C GLN A 217 9.75 13.34 0.14
N LEU A 218 9.28 12.15 0.53
CA LEU A 218 7.92 11.71 0.28
C LEU A 218 6.90 12.60 1.01
N VAL A 219 7.11 12.86 2.30
CA VAL A 219 6.25 13.75 3.11
C VAL A 219 6.17 15.12 2.45
N LYS A 220 7.32 15.71 2.11
CA LYS A 220 7.38 17.01 1.43
C LYS A 220 6.61 17.00 0.11
N LYS A 221 6.74 15.94 -0.69
CA LYS A 221 6.00 15.82 -1.96
C LYS A 221 4.49 15.76 -1.75
N LEU A 222 4.02 15.03 -0.75
CA LEU A 222 2.60 14.97 -0.41
C LEU A 222 2.08 16.32 0.14
N GLU A 223 2.89 17.06 0.89
CA GLU A 223 2.56 18.41 1.36
C GLU A 223 2.46 19.41 0.20
N GLU A 224 3.44 19.43 -0.69
CA GLU A 224 3.46 20.32 -1.87
C GLU A 224 2.26 20.10 -2.80
N THR A 225 1.78 18.87 -2.92
CA THR A 225 0.63 18.52 -3.78
C THR A 225 -0.71 18.63 -3.06
N GLY A 226 -0.72 18.79 -1.74
CA GLY A 226 -1.91 18.76 -0.91
C GLY A 226 -2.46 17.35 -0.65
N ALA A 227 -1.79 16.30 -1.12
CA ALA A 227 -2.22 14.92 -0.93
C ALA A 227 -2.05 14.44 0.53
N ILE A 228 -1.25 15.15 1.32
CA ILE A 228 -1.08 14.85 2.75
C ILE A 228 -2.40 14.96 3.52
N GLU A 229 -3.33 15.81 3.11
CA GLU A 229 -4.59 16.07 3.81
C GLU A 229 -5.48 14.82 3.94
N TYR A 230 -5.39 13.90 2.98
CA TYR A 230 -6.13 12.63 3.00
C TYR A 230 -5.21 11.41 3.17
N THR A 231 -3.97 11.62 3.61
CA THR A 231 -2.96 10.55 3.72
C THR A 231 -2.43 10.44 5.15
N ILE A 232 -2.29 9.21 5.63
CA ILE A 232 -1.57 8.86 6.86
C ILE A 232 -0.24 8.23 6.46
N ILE A 233 0.86 8.64 7.08
CA ILE A 233 2.18 8.04 6.86
C ILE A 233 2.58 7.29 8.12
N VAL A 234 2.84 6.00 7.98
CA VAL A 234 3.38 5.15 9.04
C VAL A 234 4.81 4.78 8.67
N ALA A 235 5.78 5.22 9.46
CA ALA A 235 7.19 5.05 9.16
C ALA A 235 7.90 4.20 10.20
N ALA A 236 8.50 3.10 9.76
CA ALA A 236 9.50 2.33 10.47
C ALA A 236 10.76 2.30 9.58
N THR A 237 11.68 3.23 9.84
CA THR A 237 12.83 3.49 8.97
C THR A 237 13.94 2.46 9.15
N ALA A 238 14.96 2.51 8.31
CA ALA A 238 16.11 1.60 8.39
C ALA A 238 16.92 1.73 9.70
N SER A 239 16.77 2.84 10.43
CA SER A 239 17.40 3.05 11.72
C SER A 239 16.54 2.59 12.91
N ASP A 240 15.30 2.21 12.67
CA ASP A 240 14.40 1.69 13.69
C ASP A 240 14.63 0.18 13.86
N PRO A 241 14.43 -0.36 15.10
CA PRO A 241 14.64 -1.79 15.35
C PRO A 241 13.71 -2.66 14.52
N ALA A 242 14.15 -3.89 14.23
CA ALA A 242 13.40 -4.86 13.43
C ALA A 242 11.95 -5.08 13.92
N PRO A 243 11.64 -5.10 15.21
CA PRO A 243 10.26 -5.21 15.70
C PRO A 243 9.34 -4.09 15.21
N MET A 244 9.83 -2.86 15.08
CA MET A 244 9.06 -1.75 14.54
C MET A 244 8.75 -1.92 13.06
N GLN A 245 9.73 -2.40 12.28
CA GLN A 245 9.54 -2.69 10.84
C GLN A 245 8.58 -3.86 10.61
N PHE A 246 8.58 -4.84 11.52
CA PHE A 246 7.63 -5.94 11.51
C PHE A 246 6.20 -5.47 11.81
N LEU A 247 6.03 -4.64 12.85
CA LEU A 247 4.72 -4.23 13.35
C LEU A 247 4.04 -3.18 12.46
N ALA A 248 4.79 -2.24 11.89
CA ALA A 248 4.25 -1.09 11.16
C ALA A 248 3.19 -1.44 10.10
N PRO A 249 3.34 -2.47 9.26
CA PRO A 249 2.30 -2.87 8.32
C PRO A 249 0.98 -3.27 8.98
N TYR A 250 1.02 -3.97 10.09
CA TYR A 250 -0.19 -4.37 10.84
C TYR A 250 -0.88 -3.18 11.48
N SER A 251 -0.10 -2.30 12.09
CA SER A 251 -0.57 -1.05 12.68
C SER A 251 -1.25 -0.15 11.65
N ALA A 252 -0.60 0.06 10.52
CA ALA A 252 -1.13 0.84 9.42
C ALA A 252 -2.42 0.24 8.85
N THR A 253 -2.50 -1.09 8.77
CA THR A 253 -3.71 -1.79 8.31
C THR A 253 -4.86 -1.59 9.29
N ALA A 254 -4.62 -1.62 10.60
CA ALA A 254 -5.65 -1.32 11.60
C ALA A 254 -6.18 0.12 11.48
N MET A 255 -5.30 1.09 11.19
CA MET A 255 -5.69 2.47 10.89
C MET A 255 -6.54 2.56 9.61
N ALA A 256 -6.18 1.82 8.57
CA ALA A 256 -6.92 1.78 7.30
C ALA A 256 -8.29 1.10 7.42
N GLU A 257 -8.38 0.06 8.23
CA GLU A 257 -9.63 -0.65 8.52
C GLU A 257 -10.67 0.23 9.19
N TYR A 258 -10.26 1.27 9.92
CA TYR A 258 -11.18 2.26 10.48
C TYR A 258 -12.06 2.87 9.38
N PHE A 259 -11.49 3.26 8.26
CA PHE A 259 -12.25 3.80 7.12
C PHE A 259 -13.14 2.75 6.48
N ARG A 260 -12.60 1.56 6.19
CA ARG A 260 -13.35 0.45 5.59
C ARG A 260 -14.58 0.07 6.41
N ASP A 261 -14.42 -0.10 7.71
CA ASP A 261 -15.45 -0.57 8.61
C ASP A 261 -16.52 0.50 8.89
N ASN A 262 -16.22 1.76 8.62
CA ASN A 262 -17.15 2.89 8.69
C ASN A 262 -17.74 3.27 7.32
N GLY A 263 -17.77 2.34 6.36
CA GLY A 263 -18.40 2.54 5.05
C GLY A 263 -17.62 3.47 4.10
N ARG A 264 -16.37 3.77 4.43
CA ARG A 264 -15.48 4.59 3.61
C ARG A 264 -14.47 3.72 2.86
N HIS A 265 -13.63 4.33 2.05
CA HIS A 265 -12.64 3.62 1.25
C HIS A 265 -11.24 4.05 1.64
N ALA A 266 -10.34 3.06 1.73
CA ALA A 266 -8.93 3.30 1.99
C ALA A 266 -8.05 2.57 0.97
N LEU A 267 -6.89 3.17 0.69
CA LEU A 267 -5.79 2.59 -0.08
C LEU A 267 -4.58 2.51 0.86
N ILE A 268 -4.00 1.34 0.99
CA ILE A 268 -2.77 1.14 1.74
C ILE A 268 -1.63 0.71 0.83
N VAL A 269 -0.50 1.40 0.93
CA VAL A 269 0.74 1.07 0.23
C VAL A 269 1.76 0.56 1.22
N PHE A 270 2.30 -0.63 0.99
CA PHE A 270 3.38 -1.20 1.80
C PHE A 270 4.71 -1.12 1.05
N ASP A 271 5.56 -0.19 1.41
CA ASP A 271 6.84 0.05 0.71
C ASP A 271 8.05 -0.20 1.65
N ASP A 272 8.58 -1.43 1.70
CA ASP A 272 8.17 -2.65 1.01
C ASP A 272 8.05 -3.85 1.99
N LEU A 273 7.29 -4.85 1.59
CA LEU A 273 7.10 -6.07 2.36
C LEU A 273 8.32 -7.01 2.35
N SER A 274 9.25 -6.84 1.40
CA SER A 274 10.52 -7.57 1.40
C SER A 274 11.32 -7.25 2.67
N LYS A 275 11.36 -5.98 3.06
CA LYS A 275 12.05 -5.54 4.28
C LYS A 275 11.32 -5.98 5.55
N GLN A 276 9.99 -6.01 5.55
CA GLN A 276 9.24 -6.62 6.65
C GLN A 276 9.61 -8.09 6.84
N ALA A 277 9.69 -8.86 5.75
CA ALA A 277 10.10 -10.26 5.82
C ALA A 277 11.53 -10.43 6.36
N VAL A 278 12.46 -9.57 5.96
CA VAL A 278 13.83 -9.55 6.50
C VAL A 278 13.85 -9.24 7.98
N ALA A 279 13.08 -8.25 8.44
CA ALA A 279 12.95 -7.91 9.86
C ALA A 279 12.39 -9.10 10.66
N TYR A 280 11.36 -9.76 10.13
CA TYR A 280 10.77 -10.96 10.75
C TYR A 280 11.74 -12.14 10.82
N ARG A 281 12.53 -12.35 9.76
CA ARG A 281 13.62 -13.34 9.74
C ARG A 281 14.64 -13.06 10.82
N GLN A 282 15.09 -11.82 10.95
CA GLN A 282 16.03 -11.40 12.00
C GLN A 282 15.49 -11.70 13.40
N MET A 283 14.28 -11.27 13.69
CA MET A 283 13.63 -11.53 14.99
C MET A 283 13.48 -13.03 15.28
N SER A 284 13.06 -13.79 14.27
CA SER A 284 12.83 -15.23 14.41
C SER A 284 14.13 -15.99 14.70
N LEU A 285 15.24 -15.62 14.06
CA LEU A 285 16.55 -16.22 14.31
C LEU A 285 17.07 -15.88 15.72
N LEU A 286 16.91 -14.63 16.16
CA LEU A 286 17.28 -14.21 17.52
C LEU A 286 16.44 -14.90 18.61
N LEU A 287 15.18 -15.16 18.33
CA LEU A 287 14.28 -15.96 19.17
C LEU A 287 14.52 -17.48 19.04
N ARG A 288 15.53 -17.88 18.26
CA ARG A 288 15.91 -19.30 18.04
C ARG A 288 14.80 -20.15 17.41
N ARG A 289 13.92 -19.54 16.63
CA ARG A 289 12.98 -20.30 15.79
C ARG A 289 13.74 -21.01 14.68
N PRO A 290 13.40 -22.27 14.35
CA PRO A 290 14.13 -23.01 13.33
C PRO A 290 13.97 -22.33 11.96
N PRO A 291 15.09 -22.10 11.23
CA PRO A 291 15.04 -21.50 9.89
C PRO A 291 14.58 -22.52 8.84
N GLY A 292 13.82 -22.03 7.87
CA GLY A 292 13.46 -22.75 6.65
C GLY A 292 14.22 -22.25 5.40
N ARG A 293 13.54 -22.23 4.26
CA ARG A 293 14.10 -21.75 2.99
C ARG A 293 14.60 -20.30 3.12
N GLU A 294 15.80 -20.02 2.62
CA GLU A 294 16.46 -18.71 2.69
C GLU A 294 16.56 -18.15 4.13
N ALA A 295 16.61 -19.05 5.11
CA ALA A 295 16.62 -18.75 6.54
C ALA A 295 15.36 -18.03 7.06
N TYR A 296 14.29 -17.96 6.29
CA TYR A 296 12.99 -17.48 6.78
C TYR A 296 12.34 -18.51 7.69
N PRO A 297 11.57 -18.07 8.72
CA PRO A 297 10.79 -18.99 9.54
C PRO A 297 9.66 -19.63 8.74
N GLY A 298 9.20 -20.81 9.17
CA GLY A 298 8.18 -21.58 8.46
C GLY A 298 6.84 -20.89 8.26
N ASP A 299 6.55 -19.88 9.07
CA ASP A 299 5.32 -19.07 9.05
C ASP A 299 5.43 -17.76 8.27
N VAL A 300 6.50 -17.55 7.48
CA VAL A 300 6.66 -16.29 6.72
C VAL A 300 5.57 -16.10 5.66
N PHE A 301 5.02 -17.16 5.10
CA PHE A 301 3.85 -17.05 4.23
C PHE A 301 2.65 -16.47 4.99
N TYR A 302 2.40 -16.95 6.20
CA TYR A 302 1.33 -16.47 7.07
C TYR A 302 1.52 -15.02 7.51
N LEU A 303 2.77 -14.56 7.66
CA LEU A 303 3.09 -13.17 7.92
C LEU A 303 2.42 -12.22 6.90
N HIS A 304 2.56 -12.50 5.62
CA HIS A 304 2.01 -11.68 4.55
C HIS A 304 0.54 -12.01 4.23
N SER A 305 0.15 -13.28 4.32
CA SER A 305 -1.23 -13.66 3.99
C SER A 305 -2.23 -13.11 4.99
N ARG A 306 -1.97 -13.21 6.31
CA ARG A 306 -2.87 -12.63 7.32
C ARG A 306 -2.97 -11.11 7.26
N LEU A 307 -1.90 -10.44 6.80
CA LEU A 307 -1.88 -9.00 6.56
C LEU A 307 -2.73 -8.63 5.34
N LEU A 308 -2.45 -9.23 4.19
CA LEU A 308 -3.05 -8.86 2.91
C LEU A 308 -4.50 -9.32 2.78
N GLU A 309 -4.90 -10.40 3.44
CA GLU A 309 -6.30 -10.83 3.48
C GLU A 309 -7.24 -9.83 4.18
N ARG A 310 -6.71 -8.89 4.95
CA ARG A 310 -7.47 -7.81 5.57
C ARG A 310 -7.94 -6.76 4.55
N ALA A 311 -7.28 -6.66 3.40
CA ALA A 311 -7.74 -5.86 2.27
C ALA A 311 -8.93 -6.57 1.59
N ALA A 312 -10.08 -5.89 1.55
CA ALA A 312 -11.31 -6.44 1.03
C ALA A 312 -12.31 -5.34 0.66
N LYS A 313 -13.27 -5.68 -0.18
CA LYS A 313 -14.52 -4.94 -0.37
C LYS A 313 -15.60 -5.57 0.48
N LEU A 314 -16.23 -4.80 1.35
CA LEU A 314 -17.34 -5.26 2.17
C LEU A 314 -18.68 -5.16 1.42
N ASN A 315 -19.63 -6.00 1.83
CA ASN A 315 -21.00 -5.97 1.31
C ASN A 315 -21.83 -4.85 1.94
N ALA A 316 -23.07 -4.67 1.46
CA ALA A 316 -23.96 -3.60 1.91
C ALA A 316 -24.32 -3.71 3.40
N ASP A 317 -24.49 -4.92 3.92
CA ASP A 317 -24.83 -5.17 5.33
C ASP A 317 -23.68 -4.75 6.28
N ASN A 318 -22.47 -4.64 5.74
CA ASN A 318 -21.26 -4.20 6.45
C ASN A 318 -20.76 -2.81 5.99
N GLY A 319 -21.65 -1.97 5.48
CA GLY A 319 -21.38 -0.57 5.15
C GLY A 319 -20.73 -0.31 3.79
N SER A 320 -20.52 -1.33 2.95
CA SER A 320 -19.94 -1.21 1.60
C SER A 320 -18.56 -0.56 1.51
N GLY A 321 -17.84 -0.43 2.61
CA GLY A 321 -16.48 0.11 2.63
C GLY A 321 -15.48 -0.80 1.93
N SER A 322 -14.28 -0.29 1.66
CA SER A 322 -13.20 -1.07 1.06
C SER A 322 -11.83 -0.71 1.60
N LEU A 323 -10.94 -1.68 1.58
CA LEU A 323 -9.51 -1.49 1.78
C LEU A 323 -8.77 -2.13 0.61
N THR A 324 -8.11 -1.30 -0.19
CA THR A 324 -7.30 -1.70 -1.33
C THR A 324 -5.83 -1.73 -0.91
N ALA A 325 -5.09 -2.76 -1.27
CA ALA A 325 -3.69 -2.90 -0.91
C ALA A 325 -2.79 -2.89 -2.15
N LEU A 326 -1.74 -2.09 -2.10
CA LEU A 326 -0.62 -2.07 -3.05
C LEU A 326 0.66 -2.48 -2.31
N PRO A 327 0.89 -3.79 -2.07
CA PRO A 327 2.16 -4.25 -1.55
C PRO A 327 3.26 -4.09 -2.60
N ILE A 328 4.44 -3.68 -2.14
CA ILE A 328 5.64 -3.60 -2.96
C ILE A 328 6.60 -4.72 -2.55
N ILE A 329 7.14 -5.42 -3.54
CA ILE A 329 8.20 -6.43 -3.38
C ILE A 329 9.38 -6.05 -4.26
N GLU A 330 10.58 -6.09 -3.68
CA GLU A 330 11.82 -5.91 -4.39
C GLU A 330 12.38 -7.25 -4.87
N THR A 331 12.67 -7.35 -6.16
CA THR A 331 13.39 -8.49 -6.75
C THR A 331 14.87 -8.19 -6.90
N GLN A 332 15.65 -9.22 -7.15
CA GLN A 332 17.07 -9.13 -7.55
C GLN A 332 17.22 -9.75 -8.93
N ALA A 333 17.78 -9.00 -9.88
CA ALA A 333 17.96 -9.42 -11.26
C ALA A 333 16.68 -9.96 -11.94
N GLY A 334 15.52 -9.39 -11.59
CA GLY A 334 14.22 -9.78 -12.13
C GLY A 334 13.72 -11.17 -11.67
N ASP A 335 14.36 -11.79 -10.68
CA ASP A 335 13.98 -13.13 -10.21
C ASP A 335 12.68 -13.10 -9.40
N VAL A 336 11.58 -13.42 -10.07
CA VAL A 336 10.25 -13.58 -9.45
C VAL A 336 10.05 -14.96 -8.84
N SER A 337 10.98 -15.91 -9.05
CA SER A 337 10.93 -17.27 -8.51
C SER A 337 11.50 -17.39 -7.09
N ALA A 338 12.11 -16.33 -6.56
CA ALA A 338 12.58 -16.26 -5.19
C ALA A 338 11.43 -16.46 -4.19
N TYR A 339 11.77 -16.78 -2.95
CA TYR A 339 10.81 -17.28 -1.97
C TYR A 339 9.73 -16.23 -1.61
N ILE A 340 10.12 -15.02 -1.25
CA ILE A 340 9.16 -13.97 -0.87
C ILE A 340 8.32 -13.49 -2.06
N PRO A 341 8.89 -13.19 -3.24
CA PRO A 341 8.10 -12.85 -4.44
C PRO A 341 7.03 -13.90 -4.76
N THR A 342 7.39 -15.17 -4.79
CA THR A 342 6.46 -16.28 -5.09
C THR A 342 5.30 -16.33 -4.10
N ASN A 343 5.58 -16.15 -2.81
CA ASN A 343 4.56 -16.13 -1.77
C ASN A 343 3.57 -14.99 -1.98
N VAL A 344 4.06 -13.77 -2.20
CA VAL A 344 3.19 -12.59 -2.32
C VAL A 344 2.40 -12.60 -3.63
N ILE A 345 2.97 -13.08 -4.74
CA ILE A 345 2.24 -13.30 -6.00
C ILE A 345 1.05 -14.23 -5.79
N SER A 346 1.21 -15.29 -4.99
CA SER A 346 0.12 -16.23 -4.71
C SER A 346 -0.98 -15.67 -3.82
N ILE A 347 -0.65 -14.72 -2.93
CA ILE A 347 -1.61 -14.09 -2.00
C ILE A 347 -2.41 -12.99 -2.69
N THR A 348 -1.83 -12.28 -3.64
CA THR A 348 -2.41 -11.10 -4.28
C THR A 348 -3.34 -11.45 -5.45
N ASP A 349 -4.17 -10.49 -5.84
CA ASP A 349 -5.14 -10.59 -6.93
C ASP A 349 -4.57 -10.17 -8.29
N GLY A 350 -3.27 -10.19 -8.41
CA GLY A 350 -2.49 -9.83 -9.59
C GLY A 350 -1.22 -9.08 -9.23
N GLN A 351 -0.45 -8.73 -10.26
CA GLN A 351 0.81 -8.01 -10.11
C GLN A 351 1.07 -7.05 -11.27
N ILE A 352 1.72 -5.94 -10.93
CA ILE A 352 2.34 -4.99 -11.86
C ILE A 352 3.83 -5.26 -11.82
N PHE A 353 4.36 -5.84 -12.89
CA PHE A 353 5.79 -6.14 -13.01
C PHE A 353 6.53 -4.99 -13.68
N LEU A 354 7.47 -4.38 -12.95
CA LEU A 354 8.34 -3.33 -13.46
C LEU A 354 9.69 -3.90 -13.86
N GLU A 355 10.01 -3.79 -15.14
CA GLU A 355 11.18 -4.41 -15.76
C GLU A 355 12.33 -3.41 -15.90
N THR A 356 13.53 -3.84 -15.48
CA THR A 356 14.74 -3.02 -15.50
C THR A 356 15.14 -2.62 -16.91
N ASP A 357 15.03 -3.53 -17.88
CA ASP A 357 15.41 -3.26 -19.27
C ASP A 357 14.52 -2.21 -19.91
N LEU A 358 13.21 -2.27 -19.67
CA LEU A 358 12.27 -1.24 -20.12
C LEU A 358 12.56 0.12 -19.50
N PHE A 359 12.93 0.14 -18.22
CA PHE A 359 13.26 1.37 -17.52
C PHE A 359 14.48 2.07 -18.14
N PHE A 360 15.55 1.30 -18.44
CA PHE A 360 16.75 1.84 -19.08
C PHE A 360 16.56 2.20 -20.54
N GLN A 361 15.63 1.55 -21.25
CA GLN A 361 15.20 1.93 -22.59
C GLN A 361 14.35 3.22 -22.62
N GLY A 362 14.06 3.81 -21.46
CA GLY A 362 13.27 5.03 -21.33
C GLY A 362 11.75 4.79 -21.39
N VAL A 363 11.29 3.55 -21.32
CA VAL A 363 9.85 3.24 -21.14
C VAL A 363 9.50 3.40 -19.66
N ARG A 364 8.83 4.48 -19.33
CA ARG A 364 8.46 4.84 -17.94
C ARG A 364 7.00 5.27 -17.88
N PRO A 365 6.16 4.63 -17.04
CA PRO A 365 6.51 3.51 -16.14
C PRO A 365 6.94 2.25 -16.90
N ALA A 366 7.88 1.52 -16.32
CA ALA A 366 8.52 0.35 -16.95
C ALA A 366 7.65 -0.92 -16.82
N VAL A 367 6.36 -0.80 -17.09
CA VAL A 367 5.39 -1.88 -16.91
C VAL A 367 5.54 -2.93 -18.00
N ASN A 368 5.91 -4.14 -17.62
CA ASN A 368 5.85 -5.29 -18.51
C ASN A 368 4.41 -5.81 -18.58
N THR A 369 3.70 -5.48 -19.66
CA THR A 369 2.30 -5.84 -19.85
C THR A 369 2.08 -7.34 -20.12
N GLY A 370 3.13 -8.09 -20.45
CA GLY A 370 3.07 -9.54 -20.64
C GLY A 370 3.08 -10.32 -19.33
N LEU A 371 3.87 -9.85 -18.35
CA LEU A 371 3.99 -10.46 -17.02
C LEU A 371 3.03 -9.86 -16.00
N SER A 372 2.44 -8.70 -16.29
CA SER A 372 1.51 -8.02 -15.41
C SER A 372 0.08 -8.51 -15.63
N VAL A 373 -0.63 -8.75 -14.55
CA VAL A 373 -1.99 -9.32 -14.56
C VAL A 373 -2.83 -8.68 -13.47
N SER A 374 -4.07 -8.31 -13.80
CA SER A 374 -5.14 -8.04 -12.83
C SER A 374 -6.17 -9.17 -12.91
N ARG A 375 -6.38 -9.89 -11.80
CA ARG A 375 -7.38 -10.97 -11.74
C ARG A 375 -8.81 -10.45 -11.70
N VAL A 376 -9.01 -9.20 -11.27
CA VAL A 376 -10.30 -8.51 -11.30
C VAL A 376 -10.62 -8.03 -12.73
N GLY A 377 -9.61 -7.54 -13.43
CA GLY A 377 -9.70 -7.18 -14.84
C GLY A 377 -10.74 -6.09 -15.10
N SER A 378 -11.48 -6.22 -16.19
CA SER A 378 -12.44 -5.22 -16.64
C SER A 378 -13.60 -4.94 -15.68
N SER A 379 -13.83 -5.79 -14.66
CA SER A 379 -14.80 -5.50 -13.60
C SER A 379 -14.42 -4.26 -12.78
N ALA A 380 -13.13 -3.91 -12.75
CA ALA A 380 -12.58 -2.73 -12.11
C ALA A 380 -12.39 -1.53 -13.06
N GLN A 381 -13.06 -1.52 -14.20
CA GLN A 381 -13.01 -0.42 -15.17
C GLN A 381 -14.38 0.21 -15.37
N THR A 382 -14.39 1.51 -15.67
CA THR A 382 -15.58 2.21 -16.16
C THR A 382 -15.99 1.70 -17.55
N ASN A 383 -17.23 1.94 -17.97
CA ASN A 383 -17.70 1.51 -19.28
C ASN A 383 -16.94 2.18 -20.42
N ALA A 384 -16.61 3.47 -20.25
CA ALA A 384 -15.80 4.21 -21.19
C ALA A 384 -14.40 3.58 -21.36
N MET A 385 -13.71 3.29 -20.23
CA MET A 385 -12.40 2.65 -20.27
C MET A 385 -12.44 1.25 -20.88
N LYS A 386 -13.41 0.40 -20.51
CA LYS A 386 -13.59 -0.93 -21.12
C LYS A 386 -13.67 -0.88 -22.64
N SER A 387 -14.33 0.16 -23.16
CA SER A 387 -14.55 0.29 -24.61
C SER A 387 -13.26 0.56 -25.39
N VAL A 388 -12.27 1.23 -24.78
CA VAL A 388 -11.01 1.62 -25.43
C VAL A 388 -9.81 0.77 -25.04
N ALA A 389 -9.83 0.16 -23.88
CA ALA A 389 -8.69 -0.57 -23.30
C ALA A 389 -8.45 -1.93 -23.95
N GLY A 390 -9.52 -2.64 -24.37
CA GLY A 390 -9.41 -3.98 -24.96
C GLY A 390 -8.48 -4.04 -26.18
N PRO A 391 -8.67 -3.18 -27.20
CA PRO A 391 -7.80 -3.13 -28.37
C PRO A 391 -6.32 -2.87 -28.04
N VAL A 392 -6.03 -1.97 -27.10
CA VAL A 392 -4.65 -1.60 -26.73
C VAL A 392 -3.84 -2.79 -26.22
N LYS A 393 -4.42 -3.56 -25.31
CA LYS A 393 -3.74 -4.73 -24.74
C LYS A 393 -3.39 -5.75 -25.82
N LEU A 394 -4.31 -5.98 -26.73
CA LEU A 394 -4.11 -6.91 -27.85
C LEU A 394 -3.05 -6.40 -28.83
N GLU A 395 -3.15 -5.15 -29.24
CA GLU A 395 -2.20 -4.54 -30.21
C GLU A 395 -0.78 -4.48 -29.63
N LEU A 396 -0.61 -4.14 -28.36
CA LEU A 396 0.70 -4.14 -27.71
C LEU A 396 1.28 -5.55 -27.53
N ALA A 397 0.45 -6.56 -27.27
CA ALA A 397 0.89 -7.95 -27.21
C ALA A 397 1.38 -8.43 -28.58
N GLN A 398 0.61 -8.20 -29.64
CA GLN A 398 0.98 -8.52 -31.02
C GLN A 398 2.24 -7.75 -31.47
N TYR A 399 2.35 -6.47 -31.11
CA TYR A 399 3.54 -5.68 -31.41
C TYR A 399 4.80 -6.30 -30.81
N ARG A 400 4.78 -6.71 -29.54
CA ARG A 400 5.94 -7.31 -28.89
C ARG A 400 6.38 -8.60 -29.55
N GLU A 401 5.42 -9.45 -29.87
CA GLU A 401 5.68 -10.72 -30.57
C GLU A 401 6.33 -10.43 -31.93
N MET A 402 5.75 -9.56 -32.73
CA MET A 402 6.27 -9.22 -34.06
C MET A 402 7.58 -8.45 -34.02
N ALA A 403 7.79 -7.56 -33.03
CA ALA A 403 9.04 -6.81 -32.87
C ALA A 403 10.24 -7.74 -32.61
N ALA A 404 10.04 -8.83 -31.87
CA ALA A 404 11.06 -9.85 -31.67
C ALA A 404 11.43 -10.55 -33.00
N PHE A 405 10.45 -10.90 -33.82
CA PHE A 405 10.69 -11.50 -35.13
C PHE A 405 11.29 -10.55 -36.15
N ALA A 406 10.90 -9.26 -36.11
CA ALA A 406 11.40 -8.23 -37.04
C ALA A 406 12.92 -7.99 -36.94
N GLN A 407 13.55 -8.35 -35.82
CA GLN A 407 14.99 -8.27 -35.67
C GLN A 407 15.76 -9.28 -36.54
N PHE A 408 15.08 -10.35 -36.97
CA PHE A 408 15.69 -11.46 -37.72
C PHE A 408 15.27 -11.53 -39.20
N GLY A 409 14.29 -10.71 -39.65
CA GLY A 409 13.73 -10.78 -40.99
C GLY A 409 13.81 -9.47 -41.75
N SER A 410 14.26 -9.51 -43.00
CA SER A 410 14.41 -8.33 -43.88
C SER A 410 13.14 -7.95 -44.69
N ASP A 411 12.24 -8.91 -44.93
CA ASP A 411 11.03 -8.69 -45.74
C ASP A 411 9.77 -8.89 -44.91
N LEU A 412 9.22 -7.77 -44.42
CA LEU A 412 7.95 -7.75 -43.69
C LEU A 412 6.80 -7.37 -44.67
N ASP A 413 5.71 -8.10 -44.60
CA ASP A 413 4.51 -7.75 -45.32
C ASP A 413 3.87 -6.43 -44.81
N ALA A 414 3.04 -5.77 -45.65
CA ALA A 414 2.48 -4.47 -45.35
C ALA A 414 1.57 -4.46 -44.10
N SER A 415 0.98 -5.59 -43.72
CA SER A 415 0.15 -5.74 -42.52
C SER A 415 0.99 -5.75 -41.26
N THR A 416 2.05 -6.52 -41.27
CA THR A 416 3.04 -6.57 -40.17
C THR A 416 3.73 -5.24 -39.96
N GLN A 417 4.07 -4.53 -41.04
CA GLN A 417 4.69 -3.22 -40.96
C GLN A 417 3.74 -2.16 -40.35
N ARG A 418 2.44 -2.22 -40.68
CA ARG A 418 1.42 -1.36 -40.05
C ARG A 418 1.28 -1.65 -38.54
N LEU A 419 1.26 -2.92 -38.17
CA LEU A 419 1.19 -3.34 -36.76
C LEU A 419 2.41 -2.86 -35.98
N LEU A 420 3.62 -3.00 -36.52
CA LEU A 420 4.85 -2.50 -35.90
C LEU A 420 4.85 -0.98 -35.77
N ASN A 421 4.42 -0.27 -36.80
CA ASN A 421 4.33 1.19 -36.79
C ASN A 421 3.33 1.70 -35.76
N ARG A 422 2.16 1.08 -35.64
CA ARG A 422 1.15 1.45 -34.63
C ARG A 422 1.60 1.05 -33.22
N GLY A 423 2.14 -0.13 -33.03
CA GLY A 423 2.62 -0.60 -31.73
C GLY A 423 3.76 0.25 -31.16
N ALA A 424 4.67 0.74 -32.01
CA ALA A 424 5.71 1.68 -31.60
C ALA A 424 5.13 3.00 -31.07
N ARG A 425 4.08 3.53 -31.71
CA ARG A 425 3.39 4.75 -31.27
C ARG A 425 2.56 4.54 -30.02
N LEU A 426 1.88 3.40 -29.90
CA LEU A 426 1.16 3.04 -28.67
C LEU A 426 2.13 2.85 -27.49
N THR A 427 3.29 2.25 -27.71
CA THR A 427 4.33 2.14 -26.67
C THR A 427 4.82 3.51 -26.22
N GLU A 428 5.04 4.44 -27.13
CA GLU A 428 5.41 5.82 -26.81
C GLU A 428 4.29 6.56 -26.08
N LEU A 429 3.04 6.35 -26.51
CA LEU A 429 1.85 6.94 -25.89
C LEU A 429 1.66 6.47 -24.43
N MET A 430 2.02 5.22 -24.12
CA MET A 430 1.91 4.67 -22.76
C MET A 430 2.93 5.25 -21.79
N LYS A 431 3.98 5.90 -22.26
CA LYS A 431 4.92 6.62 -21.41
C LYS A 431 4.22 7.78 -20.69
N GLN A 432 4.58 7.99 -19.45
CA GLN A 432 3.99 9.04 -18.62
C GLN A 432 5.01 9.56 -17.61
N PRO A 433 5.18 10.89 -17.49
CA PRO A 433 6.04 11.47 -16.48
C PRO A 433 5.57 11.14 -15.07
N GLN A 434 6.49 11.02 -14.13
CA GLN A 434 6.19 10.88 -12.72
C GLN A 434 5.46 12.14 -12.19
N TYR A 435 4.57 11.99 -11.24
CA TYR A 435 3.75 13.06 -10.64
C TYR A 435 2.81 13.76 -11.61
N SER A 436 2.38 13.07 -12.64
CA SER A 436 1.50 13.59 -13.66
C SER A 436 0.32 12.64 -13.92
N PRO A 437 -0.45 12.28 -12.90
CA PRO A 437 -1.60 11.41 -13.09
C PRO A 437 -2.66 12.08 -13.94
N LEU A 438 -3.38 11.28 -14.73
CA LEU A 438 -4.46 11.71 -15.61
C LEU A 438 -5.81 11.21 -15.08
N THR A 439 -6.86 11.96 -15.35
CA THR A 439 -8.22 11.50 -15.06
C THR A 439 -8.63 10.37 -16.01
N ASN A 440 -9.60 9.55 -15.58
CA ASN A 440 -10.09 8.44 -16.39
C ASN A 440 -10.60 8.90 -17.76
N ALA A 441 -11.32 10.03 -17.83
CA ALA A 441 -11.83 10.61 -19.08
C ALA A 441 -10.70 11.02 -20.03
N GLU A 442 -9.64 11.63 -19.51
CA GLU A 442 -8.45 11.99 -20.28
C GLU A 442 -7.74 10.77 -20.85
N ILE A 443 -7.55 9.73 -20.02
CA ILE A 443 -6.94 8.47 -20.46
C ILE A 443 -7.78 7.83 -21.58
N VAL A 444 -9.10 7.82 -21.46
CA VAL A 444 -10.01 7.30 -22.49
C VAL A 444 -9.80 8.03 -23.82
N CYS A 445 -9.76 9.36 -23.83
CA CYS A 445 -9.55 10.15 -25.04
C CYS A 445 -8.16 9.91 -25.67
N VAL A 446 -7.12 9.84 -24.84
CA VAL A 446 -5.74 9.59 -25.31
C VAL A 446 -5.61 8.20 -25.92
N ILE A 447 -6.14 7.17 -25.28
CA ILE A 447 -6.11 5.79 -25.77
C ILE A 447 -6.96 5.65 -27.03
N PHE A 448 -8.13 6.28 -27.10
CA PHE A 448 -8.96 6.31 -28.28
C PHE A 448 -8.21 6.90 -29.47
N ALA A 449 -7.49 8.02 -29.29
CA ALA A 449 -6.66 8.60 -30.33
C ALA A 449 -5.59 7.63 -30.85
N GLY A 450 -4.93 6.91 -29.94
CA GLY A 450 -3.90 5.92 -30.28
C GLY A 450 -4.45 4.73 -31.07
N THR A 451 -5.61 4.21 -30.69
CA THR A 451 -6.21 3.02 -31.31
C THR A 451 -6.97 3.33 -32.60
N GLN A 452 -7.49 4.55 -32.77
CA GLN A 452 -8.27 4.94 -33.92
C GLN A 452 -7.44 5.56 -35.07
N GLY A 453 -6.11 5.50 -34.99
CA GLY A 453 -5.20 5.85 -36.08
C GLY A 453 -4.82 7.32 -36.18
N TYR A 454 -5.17 8.15 -35.19
CA TYR A 454 -4.78 9.58 -35.18
C TYR A 454 -3.27 9.79 -35.12
N LEU A 455 -2.55 8.80 -34.59
CA LEU A 455 -1.08 8.81 -34.45
C LEU A 455 -0.34 8.19 -35.65
N ASP A 456 -1.02 7.47 -36.54
CA ASP A 456 -0.37 6.62 -37.54
C ASP A 456 0.54 7.40 -38.53
N LYS A 457 0.23 8.67 -38.78
CA LYS A 457 1.02 9.56 -39.66
C LYS A 457 2.12 10.32 -38.94
N LEU A 458 2.13 10.34 -37.61
CA LEU A 458 3.09 11.11 -36.81
C LEU A 458 4.40 10.34 -36.65
N PRO A 459 5.56 11.00 -36.65
CA PRO A 459 6.80 10.42 -36.16
C PRO A 459 6.65 10.00 -34.70
N VAL A 460 7.28 8.88 -34.31
CA VAL A 460 7.20 8.37 -32.91
C VAL A 460 7.65 9.44 -31.91
N LYS A 461 8.67 10.23 -32.23
CA LYS A 461 9.17 11.33 -31.38
C LYS A 461 8.15 12.42 -31.07
N ASP A 462 7.14 12.60 -31.93
CA ASP A 462 6.13 13.65 -31.81
C ASP A 462 4.87 13.19 -31.05
N VAL A 463 4.74 11.89 -30.74
CA VAL A 463 3.60 11.33 -30.00
C VAL A 463 3.41 12.02 -28.66
N GLY A 464 4.48 12.23 -27.90
CA GLY A 464 4.40 12.94 -26.61
C GLY A 464 4.00 14.42 -26.74
N ARG A 465 4.39 15.09 -27.84
CA ARG A 465 3.95 16.47 -28.14
C ARG A 465 2.46 16.49 -28.48
N PHE A 466 2.01 15.54 -29.29
CA PHE A 466 0.60 15.38 -29.63
C PHE A 466 -0.25 15.16 -28.37
N GLU A 467 0.13 14.24 -27.51
CA GLU A 467 -0.58 13.95 -26.26
C GLU A 467 -0.72 15.19 -25.38
N ARG A 468 0.38 15.90 -25.12
CA ARG A 468 0.34 17.12 -24.29
C ARG A 468 -0.57 18.19 -24.92
N GLY A 469 -0.49 18.38 -26.22
CA GLY A 469 -1.37 19.30 -26.93
C GLY A 469 -2.84 18.90 -26.84
N LEU A 470 -3.13 17.61 -27.06
CA LEU A 470 -4.49 17.07 -26.96
C LEU A 470 -5.06 17.27 -25.56
N LEU A 471 -4.32 16.92 -24.51
CA LEU A 471 -4.77 17.09 -23.13
C LEU A 471 -5.05 18.57 -22.80
N SER A 472 -4.19 19.49 -23.25
CA SER A 472 -4.42 20.93 -23.10
C SER A 472 -5.69 21.38 -23.84
N HIS A 473 -5.88 20.92 -25.07
CA HIS A 473 -7.05 21.22 -25.88
C HIS A 473 -8.35 20.72 -25.25
N LEU A 474 -8.37 19.47 -24.77
CA LEU A 474 -9.53 18.88 -24.09
C LEU A 474 -9.90 19.66 -22.83
N ARG A 475 -8.92 20.01 -22.00
CA ARG A 475 -9.13 20.77 -20.76
C ARG A 475 -9.64 22.18 -21.00
N THR A 476 -9.25 22.81 -22.11
CA THR A 476 -9.62 24.20 -22.43
C THR A 476 -10.93 24.29 -23.21
N ASN A 477 -11.10 23.44 -24.22
CA ASN A 477 -12.18 23.60 -25.23
C ASN A 477 -13.27 22.54 -25.13
N HIS A 478 -13.01 21.40 -24.45
CA HIS A 478 -13.92 20.25 -24.39
C HIS A 478 -14.11 19.74 -22.96
N GLN A 479 -14.19 20.64 -21.99
CA GLN A 479 -14.41 20.27 -20.59
C GLN A 479 -15.75 19.55 -20.40
N ASP A 480 -16.78 19.92 -21.16
CA ASP A 480 -18.09 19.26 -21.23
C ASP A 480 -17.98 17.77 -21.65
N LEU A 481 -17.08 17.45 -22.57
CA LEU A 481 -16.80 16.06 -22.96
C LEU A 481 -16.17 15.27 -21.82
N LEU A 482 -15.18 15.85 -21.13
CA LEU A 482 -14.52 15.20 -19.99
C LEU A 482 -15.51 14.97 -18.84
N GLU A 483 -16.37 15.94 -18.56
CA GLU A 483 -17.43 15.81 -17.57
C GLU A 483 -18.46 14.74 -17.97
N TYR A 484 -18.91 14.73 -19.21
CA TYR A 484 -19.82 13.71 -19.74
C TYR A 484 -19.25 12.30 -19.60
N LEU A 485 -17.97 12.09 -19.95
CA LEU A 485 -17.31 10.78 -19.81
C LEU A 485 -17.14 10.35 -18.35
N THR A 486 -17.02 11.30 -17.44
CA THR A 486 -16.85 11.04 -16.01
C THR A 486 -18.17 10.75 -15.31
N THR A 487 -19.23 11.53 -15.61
CA THR A 487 -20.52 11.46 -14.91
C THR A 487 -21.45 10.39 -15.46
N GLU A 488 -21.54 10.30 -16.79
CA GLU A 488 -22.46 9.36 -17.45
C GLU A 488 -21.82 7.99 -17.73
N ASP A 489 -20.49 7.92 -17.70
CA ASP A 489 -19.69 6.71 -17.99
C ASP A 489 -20.25 5.90 -19.19
N PRO A 490 -20.40 6.51 -20.37
CA PRO A 490 -21.01 5.86 -21.52
C PRO A 490 -20.06 4.81 -22.11
N LYS A 491 -20.65 3.80 -22.73
CA LYS A 491 -19.89 2.98 -23.69
C LYS A 491 -19.48 3.85 -24.87
N ILE A 492 -18.22 3.75 -25.32
CA ILE A 492 -17.71 4.54 -26.45
C ILE A 492 -18.23 3.98 -27.76
N LYS A 493 -19.49 4.30 -28.06
CA LYS A 493 -20.22 3.95 -29.27
C LYS A 493 -21.23 5.06 -29.58
N GLY A 494 -21.59 5.20 -30.86
CA GLY A 494 -22.64 6.13 -31.29
C GLY A 494 -22.34 7.58 -30.93
N GLU A 495 -23.10 8.19 -30.04
CA GLU A 495 -22.97 9.61 -29.68
C GLU A 495 -21.66 9.91 -28.92
N ALA A 496 -21.29 9.09 -27.98
CA ALA A 496 -20.05 9.26 -27.22
C ALA A 496 -18.83 9.20 -28.15
N GLU A 497 -18.81 8.24 -29.05
CA GLU A 497 -17.76 8.15 -30.09
C GLU A 497 -17.68 9.37 -30.96
N LYS A 498 -18.85 9.87 -31.43
CA LYS A 498 -18.91 11.09 -32.26
C LYS A 498 -18.35 12.32 -31.55
N LYS A 499 -18.68 12.48 -30.24
CA LYS A 499 -18.16 13.59 -29.45
C LYS A 499 -16.63 13.53 -29.29
N ILE A 500 -16.07 12.34 -29.01
CA ILE A 500 -14.62 12.16 -28.93
C ILE A 500 -13.97 12.43 -30.29
N ARG A 501 -14.50 11.87 -31.37
CA ARG A 501 -13.97 12.12 -32.73
C ARG A 501 -13.99 13.59 -33.09
N ALA A 502 -15.08 14.29 -32.80
CA ALA A 502 -15.18 15.73 -33.08
C ALA A 502 -14.07 16.52 -32.35
N ALA A 503 -13.82 16.23 -31.09
CA ALA A 503 -12.75 16.89 -30.32
C ALA A 503 -11.35 16.55 -30.86
N LEU A 504 -11.12 15.29 -31.27
CA LEU A 504 -9.86 14.85 -31.86
C LEU A 504 -9.62 15.42 -33.25
N ASP A 505 -10.66 15.51 -34.08
CA ASP A 505 -10.58 16.08 -35.44
C ASP A 505 -10.28 17.58 -35.38
N ASP A 506 -10.94 18.30 -34.45
CA ASP A 506 -10.69 19.72 -34.18
C ASP A 506 -9.24 19.97 -33.77
N PHE A 507 -8.75 19.19 -32.83
CA PHE A 507 -7.34 19.27 -32.39
C PHE A 507 -6.37 18.90 -33.52
N SER A 508 -6.63 17.79 -34.22
CA SER A 508 -5.73 17.28 -35.28
C SER A 508 -5.60 18.24 -36.47
N ALA A 509 -6.66 19.00 -36.78
CA ALA A 509 -6.63 20.01 -37.82
C ALA A 509 -5.73 21.21 -37.47
N ALA A 510 -5.58 21.50 -36.15
CA ALA A 510 -4.74 22.59 -35.66
C ALA A 510 -3.31 22.13 -35.30
N PHE A 511 -3.07 20.82 -35.21
CA PHE A 511 -1.78 20.26 -34.83
C PHE A 511 -0.84 20.22 -36.04
N ALA A 512 0.16 21.12 -36.05
CA ALA A 512 1.19 21.24 -37.08
C ALA A 512 2.56 20.67 -36.66
#